data_562723fcd37918507c3d5715eb506f03
#
_entry.id   562723fcd37918507c3d5715eb506f03
#
_cell.length_a   1.000
_cell.length_b   1.000
_cell.length_c   1.000
_cell.angle_alpha   90.00
_cell.angle_beta   90.00
_cell.angle_gamma   90.00
#
_symmetry.space_group_name_H-M   'P 1'
#
loop_
_entity.id
_entity.type
_entity.pdbx_description
1 polymer ?
#
loop_
_entity_poly.entity_id
_entity_poly.type
_entity_poly.pdbx_seq_one_letter_code
_entity_poly.pdbx_strand_id
1 'polypeptide(L)'
;MGKKKQIAILGSTGSIGTQALQVIGEHPGMYEVYCLTANNRVRELAEQARRFHPAAVVIANEARLDELRTLLADMPDVKVYAGARAIDEIVEAGPIDMVLTAMVGFAGLSPTIRAIKARKKICLANKETLVVAGELITRLAMENHTPILPVDSEHSAIFQSIVGEGDNAIEKILLTASGGPFRLMTEEQIARVTKADALKHPTWDMGAKITIDSATMMNKGFEVIEAKWLFGVEADRIQVLVHPQSIVHSAVQFCDGSVKAQLGVPDMRLPIQYAFSFPERLTLTGKRLDLFRQPLEFFEPDLGKFRCLALAFEAIARGGNMPCIMNAANEIACLLYTSPSPRD
;
A
#
# COMPACT_ATOMS: atom_id res chain seq x y z
N MET A 1 -22.58 5.34 22.91
CA MET A 1 -21.53 5.43 21.87
C MET A 1 -20.57 4.28 22.08
N GLY A 2 -20.28 3.47 21.04
CA GLY A 2 -19.28 2.40 21.13
C GLY A 2 -17.87 2.97 21.37
N LYS A 3 -16.94 2.14 21.87
CA LYS A 3 -15.53 2.52 22.01
C LYS A 3 -14.94 2.82 20.64
N LYS A 4 -14.28 3.98 20.47
CA LYS A 4 -13.58 4.33 19.23
C LYS A 4 -12.42 3.36 19.00
N LYS A 5 -12.21 2.97 17.74
CA LYS A 5 -11.06 2.15 17.36
C LYS A 5 -9.79 2.98 17.34
N GLN A 6 -8.76 2.49 18.02
CA GLN A 6 -7.46 3.14 18.15
C GLN A 6 -6.55 2.72 17.00
N ILE A 7 -6.05 3.67 16.22
CA ILE A 7 -5.27 3.41 15.02
C ILE A 7 -3.84 3.94 15.18
N ALA A 8 -2.86 3.08 14.90
CA ALA A 8 -1.49 3.49 14.67
C ALA A 8 -1.23 3.63 13.16
N ILE A 9 -0.66 4.77 12.74
CA ILE A 9 -0.35 5.05 11.33
C ILE A 9 1.17 5.09 11.17
N LEU A 10 1.73 4.07 10.53
CA LEU A 10 3.14 4.02 10.20
C LEU A 10 3.38 4.72 8.86
N GLY A 11 4.08 5.87 8.88
CA GLY A 11 4.28 6.71 7.70
C GLY A 11 3.14 7.72 7.48
N SER A 12 2.69 8.38 8.53
CA SER A 12 1.53 9.29 8.52
C SER A 12 1.68 10.52 7.61
N THR A 13 2.91 10.95 7.34
CA THR A 13 3.21 12.09 6.47
C THR A 13 3.32 11.74 4.99
N GLY A 14 3.23 10.44 4.65
CA GLY A 14 3.19 9.96 3.26
C GLY A 14 1.79 10.11 2.63
N SER A 15 1.69 9.81 1.32
CA SER A 15 0.43 9.93 0.56
C SER A 15 -0.71 9.11 1.19
N ILE A 16 -0.46 7.86 1.55
CA ILE A 16 -1.45 6.98 2.19
C ILE A 16 -1.78 7.46 3.61
N GLY A 17 -0.76 7.82 4.40
CA GLY A 17 -0.96 8.28 5.78
C GLY A 17 -1.79 9.56 5.87
N THR A 18 -1.55 10.53 4.99
CA THR A 18 -2.33 11.78 4.96
C THR A 18 -3.79 11.53 4.56
N GLN A 19 -4.04 10.64 3.60
CA GLN A 19 -5.40 10.24 3.21
C GLN A 19 -6.10 9.42 4.30
N ALA A 20 -5.37 8.59 5.04
CA ALA A 20 -5.91 7.89 6.21
C ALA A 20 -6.37 8.87 7.31
N LEU A 21 -5.59 9.92 7.56
CA LEU A 21 -5.98 10.99 8.49
C LEU A 21 -7.21 11.78 8.02
N GLN A 22 -7.41 11.94 6.70
CA GLN A 22 -8.66 12.51 6.16
C GLN A 22 -9.86 11.60 6.47
N VAL A 23 -9.72 10.28 6.22
CA VAL A 23 -10.78 9.31 6.54
C VAL A 23 -11.12 9.31 8.03
N ILE A 24 -10.12 9.33 8.91
CA ILE A 24 -10.34 9.42 10.36
C ILE A 24 -11.06 10.72 10.73
N GLY A 25 -10.67 11.84 10.12
CA GLY A 25 -11.30 13.14 10.33
C GLY A 25 -12.74 13.22 9.86
N GLU A 26 -13.13 12.43 8.83
CA GLU A 26 -14.53 12.31 8.38
C GLU A 26 -15.39 11.46 9.32
N HIS A 27 -14.77 10.60 10.16
CA HIS A 27 -15.46 9.68 11.07
C HIS A 27 -14.98 9.79 12.53
N PRO A 28 -15.02 10.98 13.16
CA PRO A 28 -14.45 11.23 14.49
C PRO A 28 -15.16 10.48 15.62
N GLY A 29 -16.35 9.96 15.37
CA GLY A 29 -17.11 9.12 16.31
C GLY A 29 -16.67 7.65 16.31
N MET A 30 -15.93 7.19 15.31
CA MET A 30 -15.55 5.79 15.10
C MET A 30 -14.07 5.52 15.35
N TYR A 31 -13.20 6.48 15.03
CA TYR A 31 -11.76 6.33 15.02
C TYR A 31 -11.06 7.38 15.88
N GLU A 32 -9.91 6.99 16.40
CA GLU A 32 -8.99 7.84 17.13
C GLU A 32 -7.54 7.44 16.78
N VAL A 33 -6.69 8.44 16.62
CA VAL A 33 -5.28 8.21 16.32
C VAL A 33 -4.53 7.94 17.63
N TYR A 34 -3.98 6.74 17.78
CA TYR A 34 -3.11 6.40 18.91
C TYR A 34 -1.66 6.80 18.68
N CYS A 35 -1.13 6.52 17.49
CA CYS A 35 0.26 6.80 17.16
C CYS A 35 0.42 7.26 15.72
N LEU A 36 1.30 8.24 15.51
CA LEU A 36 1.76 8.70 14.21
C LEU A 36 3.26 8.50 14.08
N THR A 37 3.72 8.02 12.91
CA THR A 37 5.16 7.94 12.65
C THR A 37 5.54 8.63 11.35
N ALA A 38 6.75 9.20 11.31
CA ALA A 38 7.36 9.76 10.12
C ALA A 38 8.86 9.46 10.09
N ASN A 39 9.52 9.60 8.93
CA ASN A 39 10.97 9.43 8.85
C ASN A 39 11.69 10.76 9.11
N ASN A 40 11.54 11.77 8.21
CA ASN A 40 12.26 13.03 8.28
C ASN A 40 11.34 14.27 8.38
N ARG A 41 10.04 14.11 8.13
CA ARG A 41 9.07 15.22 8.03
C ARG A 41 8.56 15.63 9.41
N VAL A 42 9.43 16.30 10.17
CA VAL A 42 9.17 16.66 11.58
C VAL A 42 8.02 17.64 11.72
N ARG A 43 7.97 18.68 10.86
CA ARG A 43 6.96 19.73 10.94
C ARG A 43 5.58 19.20 10.64
N GLU A 44 5.45 18.44 9.56
CA GLU A 44 4.18 17.80 9.19
C GLU A 44 3.70 16.84 10.27
N LEU A 45 4.62 16.07 10.89
CA LEU A 45 4.28 15.17 11.99
C LEU A 45 3.78 15.95 13.21
N ALA A 46 4.41 17.08 13.55
CA ALA A 46 3.98 17.94 14.65
C ALA A 46 2.62 18.60 14.37
N GLU A 47 2.35 19.03 13.13
CA GLU A 47 1.04 19.55 12.72
C GLU A 47 -0.06 18.49 12.81
N GLN A 48 0.25 17.26 12.37
CA GLN A 48 -0.67 16.13 12.51
C GLN A 48 -0.94 15.81 13.99
N ALA A 49 0.09 15.84 14.85
CA ALA A 49 -0.05 15.63 16.28
C ALA A 49 -0.97 16.68 16.92
N ARG A 50 -0.84 17.96 16.57
CA ARG A 50 -1.73 19.02 17.04
C ARG A 50 -3.17 18.85 16.62
N ARG A 51 -3.39 18.32 15.41
CA ARG A 51 -4.74 18.13 14.88
C ARG A 51 -5.44 16.90 15.47
N PHE A 52 -4.70 15.81 15.66
CA PHE A 52 -5.30 14.52 16.01
C PHE A 52 -5.04 14.08 17.45
N HIS A 53 -4.22 14.80 18.21
CA HIS A 53 -3.90 14.54 19.62
C HIS A 53 -3.58 13.06 19.93
N PRO A 54 -2.60 12.44 19.22
CA PRO A 54 -2.25 11.05 19.46
C PRO A 54 -1.62 10.85 20.84
N ALA A 55 -1.68 9.64 21.37
CA ALA A 55 -0.96 9.29 22.60
C ALA A 55 0.58 9.31 22.41
N ALA A 56 1.04 9.05 21.17
CA ALA A 56 2.46 9.05 20.85
C ALA A 56 2.76 9.46 19.41
N VAL A 57 3.96 10.01 19.21
CA VAL A 57 4.56 10.21 17.90
C VAL A 57 5.96 9.60 17.86
N VAL A 58 6.36 9.06 16.72
CA VAL A 58 7.70 8.49 16.53
C VAL A 58 8.34 9.05 15.27
N ILE A 59 9.55 9.61 15.40
CA ILE A 59 10.38 10.01 14.26
C ILE A 59 11.45 8.94 14.02
N ALA A 60 11.49 8.33 12.82
CA ALA A 60 12.43 7.24 12.54
C ALA A 60 13.88 7.73 12.51
N ASN A 61 14.12 8.93 11.99
CA ASN A 61 15.44 9.55 12.02
C ASN A 61 15.72 10.14 13.41
N GLU A 62 16.55 9.46 14.19
CA GLU A 62 16.91 9.85 15.56
C GLU A 62 17.53 11.25 15.65
N ALA A 63 18.25 11.70 14.60
CA ALA A 63 18.84 13.04 14.56
C ALA A 63 17.79 14.17 14.56
N ARG A 64 16.51 13.84 14.36
CA ARG A 64 15.39 14.79 14.35
C ARG A 64 14.60 14.80 15.66
N LEU A 65 15.00 14.02 16.67
CA LEU A 65 14.25 13.88 17.92
C LEU A 65 14.09 15.21 18.66
N ASP A 66 15.17 15.96 18.83
CA ASP A 66 15.15 17.19 19.61
C ASP A 66 14.35 18.30 18.89
N GLU A 67 14.40 18.34 17.55
CA GLU A 67 13.53 19.22 16.74
C GLU A 67 12.04 18.90 17.00
N LEU A 68 11.67 17.61 16.98
CA LEU A 68 10.30 17.19 17.21
C LEU A 68 9.84 17.52 18.65
N ARG A 69 10.68 17.26 19.65
CA ARG A 69 10.38 17.61 21.05
C ARG A 69 10.16 19.11 21.22
N THR A 70 11.01 19.93 20.60
CA THR A 70 10.87 21.39 20.64
C THR A 70 9.54 21.84 20.02
N LEU A 71 9.18 21.27 18.86
CA LEU A 71 7.92 21.58 18.19
C LEU A 71 6.67 21.14 18.97
N LEU A 72 6.78 20.14 19.83
CA LEU A 72 5.66 19.60 20.64
C LEU A 72 5.77 19.94 22.12
N ALA A 73 6.59 20.91 22.51
CA ALA A 73 6.77 21.31 23.89
C ALA A 73 5.48 21.82 24.56
N ASP A 74 4.54 22.31 23.75
CA ASP A 74 3.20 22.75 24.15
C ASP A 74 2.16 21.60 24.27
N MET A 75 2.56 20.35 23.98
CA MET A 75 1.71 19.15 24.04
C MET A 75 2.29 18.08 24.99
N PRO A 76 2.32 18.31 26.30
CA PRO A 76 3.00 17.44 27.27
C PRO A 76 2.40 16.03 27.36
N ASP A 77 1.15 15.85 26.97
CA ASP A 77 0.46 14.55 26.99
C ASP A 77 0.88 13.65 25.81
N VAL A 78 1.48 14.20 24.76
CA VAL A 78 1.94 13.43 23.60
C VAL A 78 3.37 12.92 23.85
N LYS A 79 3.52 11.60 23.91
CA LYS A 79 4.84 10.97 24.07
C LYS A 79 5.62 11.02 22.77
N VAL A 80 6.87 11.47 22.85
CA VAL A 80 7.76 11.66 21.67
C VAL A 80 8.91 10.66 21.73
N TYR A 81 8.98 9.79 20.72
CA TYR A 81 10.00 8.75 20.58
C TYR A 81 10.77 8.89 19.27
N ALA A 82 11.91 8.21 19.15
CA ALA A 82 12.70 8.16 17.92
C ALA A 82 13.29 6.77 17.66
N GLY A 83 13.64 6.55 16.40
CA GLY A 83 14.31 5.35 15.92
C GLY A 83 13.40 4.23 15.48
N ALA A 84 13.96 3.30 14.69
CA ALA A 84 13.22 2.15 14.15
C ALA A 84 12.72 1.23 15.28
N ARG A 85 13.53 1.06 16.34
CA ARG A 85 13.13 0.25 17.49
C ARG A 85 11.88 0.80 18.20
N ALA A 86 11.74 2.12 18.30
CA ALA A 86 10.57 2.73 18.90
C ALA A 86 9.30 2.50 18.04
N ILE A 87 9.44 2.45 16.70
CA ILE A 87 8.35 2.08 15.80
C ILE A 87 7.93 0.61 16.02
N ASP A 88 8.90 -0.27 16.17
CA ASP A 88 8.68 -1.69 16.46
C ASP A 88 7.97 -1.93 17.79
N GLU A 89 8.33 -1.18 18.82
CA GLU A 89 7.77 -1.31 20.17
C GLU A 89 6.37 -0.69 20.29
N ILE A 90 6.13 0.45 19.63
CA ILE A 90 4.85 1.18 19.78
C ILE A 90 3.66 0.42 19.19
N VAL A 91 3.86 -0.36 18.12
CA VAL A 91 2.78 -1.12 17.49
C VAL A 91 2.23 -2.24 18.38
N GLU A 92 2.98 -2.64 19.40
CA GLU A 92 2.57 -3.65 20.39
C GLU A 92 1.69 -3.06 21.51
N ALA A 93 1.55 -1.72 21.58
CA ALA A 93 0.83 -1.06 22.66
C ALA A 93 -0.62 -1.58 22.79
N GLY A 94 -1.00 -1.91 24.04
CA GLY A 94 -2.29 -2.55 24.36
C GLY A 94 -3.51 -1.86 23.76
N PRO A 95 -3.63 -0.51 23.85
CA PRO A 95 -4.82 0.20 23.35
C PRO A 95 -5.02 0.15 21.83
N ILE A 96 -3.97 -0.11 21.02
CA ILE A 96 -4.07 -0.12 19.56
C ILE A 96 -4.95 -1.28 19.09
N ASP A 97 -5.98 -0.98 18.31
CA ASP A 97 -6.85 -1.95 17.67
C ASP A 97 -6.37 -2.30 16.25
N MET A 98 -5.83 -1.32 15.51
CA MET A 98 -5.39 -1.46 14.12
C MET A 98 -4.07 -0.74 13.86
N VAL A 99 -3.28 -1.30 12.95
CA VAL A 99 -2.05 -0.70 12.44
C VAL A 99 -2.16 -0.52 10.93
N LEU A 100 -2.09 0.72 10.46
CA LEU A 100 -1.91 1.03 9.04
C LEU A 100 -0.42 1.05 8.72
N THR A 101 0.04 0.12 7.90
CA THR A 101 1.44 0.02 7.47
C THR A 101 1.62 0.76 6.15
N ALA A 102 1.91 2.06 6.20
CA ALA A 102 2.09 2.94 5.04
C ALA A 102 3.55 3.43 4.89
N MET A 103 4.49 2.66 5.39
CA MET A 103 5.93 2.88 5.20
C MET A 103 6.33 2.39 3.81
N VAL A 104 7.37 2.99 3.24
CA VAL A 104 7.90 2.62 1.92
C VAL A 104 9.04 1.60 2.08
N GLY A 105 9.08 0.60 1.21
CA GLY A 105 10.15 -0.38 1.12
C GLY A 105 10.19 -1.36 2.29
N PHE A 106 11.35 -1.94 2.51
CA PHE A 106 11.59 -2.98 3.53
C PHE A 106 11.32 -2.55 4.98
N ALA A 107 11.39 -1.24 5.28
CA ALA A 107 11.26 -0.73 6.65
C ALA A 107 9.92 -1.06 7.33
N GLY A 108 8.88 -1.39 6.56
CA GLY A 108 7.58 -1.81 7.08
C GLY A 108 7.52 -3.23 7.61
N LEU A 109 8.49 -4.10 7.31
CA LEU A 109 8.41 -5.54 7.62
C LEU A 109 8.47 -5.81 9.14
N SER A 110 9.48 -5.28 9.84
CA SER A 110 9.66 -5.53 11.28
C SER A 110 8.45 -5.09 12.12
N PRO A 111 7.96 -3.84 12.01
CA PRO A 111 6.79 -3.43 12.78
C PRO A 111 5.51 -4.20 12.39
N THR A 112 5.37 -4.64 11.13
CA THR A 112 4.24 -5.48 10.73
C THR A 112 4.27 -6.85 11.43
N ILE A 113 5.44 -7.49 11.49
CA ILE A 113 5.62 -8.77 12.24
C ILE A 113 5.24 -8.59 13.71
N ARG A 114 5.70 -7.51 14.34
CA ARG A 114 5.40 -7.23 15.76
C ARG A 114 3.92 -6.97 15.99
N ALA A 115 3.29 -6.18 15.13
CA ALA A 115 1.87 -5.90 15.20
C ALA A 115 1.02 -7.18 15.05
N ILE A 116 1.39 -8.09 14.12
CA ILE A 116 0.74 -9.39 13.95
C ILE A 116 0.86 -10.23 15.23
N LYS A 117 2.06 -10.35 15.81
CA LYS A 117 2.28 -11.10 17.06
C LYS A 117 1.52 -10.49 18.23
N ALA A 118 1.34 -9.18 18.25
CA ALA A 118 0.50 -8.47 19.22
C ALA A 118 -1.01 -8.52 18.87
N ARG A 119 -1.40 -9.29 17.85
CA ARG A 119 -2.79 -9.50 17.40
C ARG A 119 -3.51 -8.21 17.04
N LYS A 120 -2.77 -7.24 16.44
CA LYS A 120 -3.35 -6.01 15.95
C LYS A 120 -3.84 -6.22 14.51
N LYS A 121 -5.07 -5.79 14.19
CA LYS A 121 -5.58 -5.82 12.83
C LYS A 121 -4.63 -5.02 11.91
N ILE A 122 -4.18 -5.63 10.82
CA ILE A 122 -3.27 -4.99 9.87
C ILE A 122 -4.06 -4.43 8.70
N CYS A 123 -3.90 -3.13 8.44
CA CYS A 123 -4.34 -2.47 7.21
C CYS A 123 -3.08 -2.28 6.35
N LEU A 124 -2.85 -3.20 5.40
CA LEU A 124 -1.59 -3.33 4.68
C LEU A 124 -1.58 -2.44 3.43
N ALA A 125 -0.75 -1.39 3.46
CA ALA A 125 -0.45 -0.56 2.29
C ALA A 125 1.00 -0.74 1.80
N ASN A 126 1.88 -1.34 2.61
CA ASN A 126 3.27 -1.63 2.26
C ASN A 126 3.37 -3.01 1.59
N LYS A 127 3.27 -3.05 0.28
CA LYS A 127 3.31 -4.29 -0.51
C LYS A 127 4.65 -5.03 -0.40
N GLU A 128 5.74 -4.28 -0.21
CA GLU A 128 7.08 -4.86 -0.07
C GLU A 128 7.17 -5.84 1.09
N THR A 129 6.36 -5.69 2.13
CA THR A 129 6.25 -6.64 3.24
C THR A 129 5.91 -8.06 2.76
N LEU A 130 4.94 -8.19 1.82
CA LEU A 130 4.56 -9.49 1.26
C LEU A 130 5.51 -9.95 0.14
N VAL A 131 6.10 -9.01 -0.61
CA VAL A 131 7.11 -9.34 -1.62
C VAL A 131 8.34 -9.97 -0.97
N VAL A 132 8.80 -9.39 0.14
CA VAL A 132 10.02 -9.83 0.82
C VAL A 132 9.80 -11.07 1.69
N ALA A 133 8.68 -11.17 2.37
CA ALA A 133 8.44 -12.18 3.40
C ALA A 133 7.00 -12.71 3.42
N GLY A 134 6.34 -12.82 2.26
CA GLY A 134 4.92 -13.17 2.18
C GLY A 134 4.56 -14.47 2.88
N GLU A 135 5.32 -15.56 2.67
CA GLU A 135 5.11 -16.82 3.37
C GLU A 135 5.18 -16.67 4.90
N LEU A 136 6.18 -15.95 5.39
CA LEU A 136 6.33 -15.70 6.83
C LEU A 136 5.15 -14.89 7.38
N ILE A 137 4.79 -13.82 6.70
CA ILE A 137 3.71 -12.90 7.13
C ILE A 137 2.37 -13.61 7.16
N THR A 138 2.00 -14.34 6.11
CA THR A 138 0.73 -15.07 6.05
C THR A 138 0.65 -16.17 7.08
N ARG A 139 1.75 -16.93 7.28
CA ARG A 139 1.84 -17.93 8.34
C ARG A 139 1.66 -17.30 9.72
N LEU A 140 2.40 -16.24 10.05
CA LEU A 140 2.28 -15.54 11.33
C LEU A 140 0.87 -14.97 11.56
N ALA A 141 0.24 -14.44 10.50
CA ALA A 141 -1.12 -13.92 10.58
C ALA A 141 -2.13 -15.02 10.94
N MET A 142 -2.01 -16.20 10.32
CA MET A 142 -2.84 -17.37 10.65
C MET A 142 -2.59 -17.87 12.08
N GLU A 143 -1.33 -18.06 12.49
CA GLU A 143 -0.95 -18.52 13.83
C GLU A 143 -1.46 -17.58 14.94
N ASN A 144 -1.50 -16.27 14.70
CA ASN A 144 -1.93 -15.27 15.66
C ASN A 144 -3.39 -14.85 15.49
N HIS A 145 -4.13 -15.44 14.54
CA HIS A 145 -5.51 -15.06 14.21
C HIS A 145 -5.66 -13.57 13.92
N THR A 146 -4.69 -13.01 13.22
CA THR A 146 -4.61 -11.58 12.91
C THR A 146 -5.06 -11.33 11.47
N PRO A 147 -6.15 -10.59 11.24
CA PRO A 147 -6.58 -10.28 9.88
C PRO A 147 -5.65 -9.26 9.23
N ILE A 148 -5.32 -9.52 7.96
CA ILE A 148 -4.62 -8.58 7.08
C ILE A 148 -5.64 -8.08 6.06
N LEU A 149 -5.92 -6.78 6.07
CA LEU A 149 -6.82 -6.13 5.13
C LEU A 149 -6.01 -5.29 4.13
N PRO A 150 -6.18 -5.53 2.84
CA PRO A 150 -5.43 -4.81 1.82
C PRO A 150 -5.92 -3.35 1.72
N VAL A 151 -4.95 -2.44 1.60
CA VAL A 151 -5.17 -1.01 1.35
C VAL A 151 -4.76 -0.64 -0.07
N ASP A 152 -3.86 -1.41 -0.70
CA ASP A 152 -3.59 -1.24 -2.13
C ASP A 152 -4.89 -1.37 -2.93
N SER A 153 -5.14 -0.47 -3.89
CA SER A 153 -6.44 -0.34 -4.56
C SER A 153 -6.87 -1.62 -5.27
N GLU A 154 -5.95 -2.26 -5.95
CA GLU A 154 -6.20 -3.50 -6.69
C GLU A 154 -6.51 -4.67 -5.74
N HIS A 155 -5.74 -4.82 -4.68
CA HIS A 155 -5.95 -5.90 -3.70
C HIS A 155 -7.21 -5.66 -2.87
N SER A 156 -7.50 -4.40 -2.53
CA SER A 156 -8.78 -4.04 -1.93
C SER A 156 -9.95 -4.39 -2.84
N ALA A 157 -9.83 -4.16 -4.15
CA ALA A 157 -10.85 -4.51 -5.12
C ALA A 157 -11.07 -6.04 -5.23
N ILE A 158 -9.99 -6.82 -5.26
CA ILE A 158 -10.05 -8.28 -5.23
C ILE A 158 -10.75 -8.74 -3.95
N PHE A 159 -10.29 -8.23 -2.79
CA PHE A 159 -10.89 -8.54 -1.50
C PHE A 159 -12.39 -8.24 -1.47
N GLN A 160 -12.81 -7.05 -1.97
CA GLN A 160 -14.22 -6.67 -2.05
C GLN A 160 -15.02 -7.58 -2.98
N SER A 161 -14.40 -8.13 -4.03
CA SER A 161 -15.05 -9.02 -5.00
C SER A 161 -15.28 -10.42 -4.44
N ILE A 162 -14.46 -10.88 -3.49
CA ILE A 162 -14.59 -12.21 -2.86
C ILE A 162 -15.44 -12.20 -1.58
N VAL A 163 -15.73 -11.01 -1.02
CA VAL A 163 -16.59 -10.92 0.17
C VAL A 163 -17.96 -11.49 -0.14
N GLY A 164 -18.40 -12.46 0.69
CA GLY A 164 -19.67 -13.14 0.56
C GLY A 164 -19.67 -14.37 -0.36
N GLU A 165 -18.54 -14.67 -1.01
CA GLU A 165 -18.41 -15.85 -1.88
C GLU A 165 -18.16 -17.15 -1.11
N GLY A 166 -17.78 -17.08 0.16
CA GLY A 166 -17.48 -18.28 0.96
C GLY A 166 -16.31 -19.07 0.35
N ASP A 167 -16.51 -20.36 0.14
CA ASP A 167 -15.50 -21.27 -0.41
C ASP A 167 -15.57 -21.40 -1.95
N ASN A 168 -16.27 -20.49 -2.64
CA ASN A 168 -16.34 -20.51 -4.10
C ASN A 168 -14.94 -20.36 -4.71
N ALA A 169 -14.61 -21.31 -5.60
CA ALA A 169 -13.27 -21.38 -6.17
C ALA A 169 -13.00 -20.20 -7.12
N ILE A 170 -11.93 -19.48 -6.84
CA ILE A 170 -11.39 -18.48 -7.75
C ILE A 170 -10.72 -19.22 -8.91
N GLU A 171 -11.15 -18.96 -10.14
CA GLU A 171 -10.48 -19.45 -11.34
C GLU A 171 -9.26 -18.57 -11.66
N LYS A 172 -9.46 -17.25 -11.71
CA LYS A 172 -8.40 -16.27 -11.97
C LYS A 172 -8.61 -14.97 -11.21
N ILE A 173 -7.51 -14.34 -10.86
CA ILE A 173 -7.47 -12.92 -10.48
C ILE A 173 -7.15 -12.11 -11.73
N LEU A 174 -7.97 -11.11 -12.02
CA LEU A 174 -7.79 -10.16 -13.10
C LEU A 174 -7.25 -8.84 -12.50
N LEU A 175 -5.93 -8.75 -12.45
CA LEU A 175 -5.22 -7.64 -11.79
C LEU A 175 -5.04 -6.49 -12.78
N THR A 176 -5.71 -5.37 -12.57
CA THR A 176 -5.64 -4.22 -13.49
C THR A 176 -4.39 -3.35 -13.24
N ALA A 177 -3.92 -2.69 -14.27
CA ALA A 177 -2.82 -1.74 -14.26
C ALA A 177 -3.14 -0.54 -15.14
N SER A 178 -2.73 0.67 -14.77
CA SER A 178 -2.82 1.84 -15.69
C SER A 178 -1.96 1.69 -16.95
N GLY A 179 -0.91 0.85 -16.87
CA GLY A 179 0.10 0.66 -17.90
C GLY A 179 1.22 1.71 -17.86
N GLY A 180 1.13 2.68 -16.93
CA GLY A 180 2.14 3.71 -16.74
C GLY A 180 2.25 4.71 -17.91
N PRO A 181 3.20 5.66 -17.84
CA PRO A 181 3.36 6.70 -18.86
C PRO A 181 3.91 6.17 -20.19
N PHE A 182 4.56 5.00 -20.21
CA PHE A 182 5.27 4.47 -21.36
C PHE A 182 4.50 3.43 -22.19
N ARG A 183 3.25 3.13 -21.81
CA ARG A 183 2.46 2.06 -22.42
C ARG A 183 2.32 2.15 -23.94
N LEU A 184 2.25 3.36 -24.51
CA LEU A 184 2.11 3.61 -25.95
C LEU A 184 3.43 3.85 -26.68
N MET A 185 4.57 3.87 -25.97
CA MET A 185 5.89 4.10 -26.55
C MET A 185 6.44 2.81 -27.15
N THR A 186 7.29 2.95 -28.19
CA THR A 186 8.11 1.84 -28.71
C THR A 186 9.32 1.60 -27.81
N GLU A 187 10.00 0.46 -27.96
CA GLU A 187 11.22 0.16 -27.21
C GLU A 187 12.32 1.21 -27.44
N GLU A 188 12.48 1.70 -28.71
CA GLU A 188 13.45 2.73 -29.05
C GLU A 188 13.13 4.08 -28.37
N GLN A 189 11.84 4.38 -28.18
CA GLN A 189 11.42 5.57 -27.45
C GLN A 189 11.70 5.41 -25.96
N ILE A 190 11.40 4.24 -25.37
CA ILE A 190 11.68 3.94 -23.96
C ILE A 190 13.18 4.00 -23.65
N ALA A 191 14.04 3.54 -24.56
CA ALA A 191 15.49 3.63 -24.38
C ALA A 191 16.03 5.07 -24.23
N ARG A 192 15.22 6.09 -24.56
CA ARG A 192 15.59 7.51 -24.52
C ARG A 192 14.88 8.30 -23.42
N VAL A 193 13.96 7.67 -22.66
CA VAL A 193 13.23 8.37 -21.60
C VAL A 193 14.16 8.77 -20.46
N THR A 194 13.81 9.86 -19.82
CA THR A 194 14.52 10.40 -18.67
C THR A 194 13.77 10.08 -17.37
N LYS A 195 14.45 10.27 -16.24
CA LYS A 195 13.82 10.24 -14.91
C LYS A 195 12.59 11.16 -14.83
N ALA A 196 12.68 12.37 -15.41
CA ALA A 196 11.60 13.34 -15.41
C ALA A 196 10.35 12.82 -16.15
N ASP A 197 10.54 12.00 -17.19
CA ASP A 197 9.44 11.38 -17.93
C ASP A 197 8.82 10.23 -17.13
N ALA A 198 9.63 9.45 -16.43
CA ALA A 198 9.16 8.36 -15.55
C ALA A 198 8.36 8.87 -14.34
N LEU A 199 8.64 10.08 -13.85
CA LEU A 199 7.94 10.70 -12.73
C LEU A 199 6.59 11.34 -13.10
N LYS A 200 6.19 11.33 -14.38
CA LYS A 200 4.91 11.87 -14.87
C LYS A 200 3.87 10.75 -14.95
N HIS A 201 3.18 10.44 -13.85
CA HIS A 201 2.10 9.45 -13.92
C HIS A 201 0.82 10.08 -14.48
N PRO A 202 0.11 9.40 -15.44
CA PRO A 202 -1.06 9.99 -16.12
C PRO A 202 -2.30 10.15 -15.24
N THR A 203 -2.44 9.34 -14.18
CA THR A 203 -3.69 9.22 -13.41
C THR A 203 -3.52 9.50 -11.92
N TRP A 204 -2.40 9.08 -11.31
CA TRP A 204 -2.19 9.11 -9.87
C TRP A 204 -1.10 10.11 -9.48
N ASP A 205 -1.33 10.83 -8.38
CA ASP A 205 -0.30 11.63 -7.69
C ASP A 205 0.29 10.79 -6.55
N MET A 206 1.50 10.32 -6.75
CA MET A 206 2.15 9.32 -5.88
C MET A 206 3.58 9.73 -5.52
N GLY A 207 4.16 9.04 -4.53
CA GLY A 207 5.58 9.18 -4.19
C GLY A 207 6.51 8.79 -5.35
N ALA A 208 7.74 9.33 -5.35
CA ALA A 208 8.69 9.16 -6.46
C ALA A 208 9.01 7.68 -6.78
N LYS A 209 9.25 6.85 -5.74
CA LYS A 209 9.56 5.42 -5.93
C LYS A 209 8.43 4.69 -6.66
N ILE A 210 7.20 4.76 -6.14
CA ILE A 210 6.06 4.05 -6.73
C ILE A 210 5.71 4.57 -8.11
N THR A 211 5.99 5.85 -8.42
CA THR A 211 5.79 6.41 -9.75
C THR A 211 6.77 5.80 -10.77
N ILE A 212 8.04 5.61 -10.39
CA ILE A 212 9.04 4.90 -11.21
C ILE A 212 8.66 3.43 -11.34
N ASP A 213 8.27 2.77 -10.26
CA ASP A 213 7.81 1.38 -10.28
C ASP A 213 6.59 1.20 -11.18
N SER A 214 5.70 2.19 -11.25
CA SER A 214 4.57 2.20 -12.18
C SER A 214 5.03 2.37 -13.64
N ALA A 215 5.98 3.26 -13.90
CA ALA A 215 6.51 3.51 -15.24
C ALA A 215 7.20 2.28 -15.84
N THR A 216 7.83 1.44 -15.01
CA THR A 216 8.50 0.18 -15.40
C THR A 216 7.59 -1.04 -15.32
N MET A 217 6.37 -0.89 -14.79
CA MET A 217 5.47 -1.96 -14.37
C MET A 217 6.04 -2.88 -13.26
N MET A 218 7.12 -2.50 -12.57
CA MET A 218 7.59 -3.20 -11.37
C MET A 218 6.55 -3.15 -10.25
N ASN A 219 5.83 -2.02 -10.11
CA ASN A 219 4.73 -1.91 -9.15
C ASN A 219 3.71 -3.05 -9.36
N LYS A 220 3.33 -3.30 -10.62
CA LYS A 220 2.41 -4.39 -10.93
C LYS A 220 3.03 -5.77 -10.70
N GLY A 221 4.33 -5.89 -10.93
CA GLY A 221 5.08 -7.10 -10.57
C GLY A 221 5.02 -7.40 -9.06
N PHE A 222 5.21 -6.41 -8.22
CA PHE A 222 5.05 -6.56 -6.77
C PHE A 222 3.61 -6.93 -6.38
N GLU A 223 2.64 -6.36 -7.04
CA GLU A 223 1.22 -6.62 -6.80
C GLU A 223 0.82 -8.05 -7.21
N VAL A 224 1.41 -8.64 -8.24
CA VAL A 224 1.24 -10.08 -8.55
C VAL A 224 1.71 -10.94 -7.38
N ILE A 225 2.87 -10.61 -6.80
CA ILE A 225 3.41 -11.35 -5.65
C ILE A 225 2.54 -11.16 -4.41
N GLU A 226 2.09 -9.94 -4.16
CA GLU A 226 1.19 -9.60 -3.06
C GLU A 226 -0.14 -10.36 -3.17
N ALA A 227 -0.74 -10.41 -4.39
CA ALA A 227 -1.99 -11.12 -4.64
C ALA A 227 -1.88 -12.62 -4.36
N LYS A 228 -0.76 -13.26 -4.74
CA LYS A 228 -0.50 -14.66 -4.40
C LYS A 228 -0.61 -14.90 -2.90
N TRP A 229 0.05 -14.07 -2.11
CA TRP A 229 0.09 -14.26 -0.65
C TRP A 229 -1.19 -13.88 0.06
N LEU A 230 -1.87 -12.81 -0.37
CA LEU A 230 -3.13 -12.37 0.25
C LEU A 230 -4.30 -13.31 -0.02
N PHE A 231 -4.37 -13.87 -1.23
CA PHE A 231 -5.53 -14.63 -1.68
C PHE A 231 -5.27 -16.12 -1.86
N GLY A 232 -4.03 -16.58 -1.64
CA GLY A 232 -3.67 -17.99 -1.76
C GLY A 232 -3.82 -18.54 -3.19
N VAL A 233 -3.65 -17.68 -4.21
CA VAL A 233 -3.80 -18.05 -5.62
C VAL A 233 -2.42 -18.15 -6.26
N GLU A 234 -2.18 -19.23 -7.02
CA GLU A 234 -0.90 -19.40 -7.71
C GLU A 234 -0.71 -18.37 -8.82
N ALA A 235 0.55 -18.05 -9.13
CA ALA A 235 0.91 -16.94 -10.03
C ALA A 235 0.39 -17.13 -11.46
N ASP A 236 0.27 -18.36 -11.96
CA ASP A 236 -0.30 -18.69 -13.26
C ASP A 236 -1.80 -18.41 -13.37
N ARG A 237 -2.47 -18.23 -12.23
CA ARG A 237 -3.86 -17.84 -12.11
C ARG A 237 -4.04 -16.33 -11.85
N ILE A 238 -2.99 -15.53 -11.94
CA ILE A 238 -3.03 -14.07 -11.83
C ILE A 238 -2.73 -13.47 -13.19
N GLN A 239 -3.76 -12.92 -13.84
CA GLN A 239 -3.65 -12.29 -15.14
C GLN A 239 -3.62 -10.77 -14.98
N VAL A 240 -2.56 -10.14 -15.53
CA VAL A 240 -2.46 -8.67 -15.55
C VAL A 240 -3.22 -8.12 -16.76
N LEU A 241 -4.07 -7.13 -16.53
CA LEU A 241 -4.82 -6.40 -17.56
C LEU A 241 -4.42 -4.92 -17.52
N VAL A 242 -4.01 -4.36 -18.65
CA VAL A 242 -3.77 -2.92 -18.77
C VAL A 242 -5.11 -2.23 -18.99
N HIS A 243 -5.53 -1.41 -18.02
CA HIS A 243 -6.78 -0.64 -18.02
C HIS A 243 -6.47 0.85 -17.76
N PRO A 244 -6.24 1.64 -18.83
CA PRO A 244 -5.73 3.02 -18.72
C PRO A 244 -6.64 3.96 -17.94
N GLN A 245 -7.94 3.74 -17.99
CA GLN A 245 -8.93 4.59 -17.32
C GLN A 245 -8.88 4.44 -15.79
N SER A 246 -8.29 3.34 -15.27
CA SER A 246 -8.18 3.06 -13.81
C SER A 246 -9.52 3.16 -13.06
N ILE A 247 -10.61 2.78 -13.72
CA ILE A 247 -11.97 2.74 -13.14
C ILE A 247 -12.26 1.38 -12.53
N VAL A 248 -11.92 0.29 -13.25
CA VAL A 248 -11.93 -1.06 -12.72
C VAL A 248 -10.62 -1.26 -11.96
N HIS A 249 -10.72 -1.37 -10.63
CA HIS A 249 -9.54 -1.50 -9.78
C HIS A 249 -9.00 -2.92 -9.65
N SER A 250 -9.70 -3.92 -10.05
CA SER A 250 -9.40 -5.32 -10.36
C SER A 250 -10.67 -6.15 -10.29
N ALA A 251 -10.57 -7.42 -10.70
CA ALA A 251 -11.70 -8.34 -10.72
C ALA A 251 -11.26 -9.76 -10.37
N VAL A 252 -12.25 -10.60 -10.07
CA VAL A 252 -12.08 -12.03 -9.81
C VAL A 252 -13.01 -12.79 -10.74
N GLN A 253 -12.47 -13.76 -11.48
CA GLN A 253 -13.21 -14.72 -12.25
C GLN A 253 -13.38 -15.99 -11.43
N PHE A 254 -14.60 -16.48 -11.32
CA PHE A 254 -14.94 -17.71 -10.61
C PHE A 254 -15.03 -18.91 -11.56
N CYS A 255 -15.07 -20.13 -11.01
CA CYS A 255 -15.05 -21.36 -11.78
C CYS A 255 -16.29 -21.57 -12.69
N ASP A 256 -17.36 -20.83 -12.48
CA ASP A 256 -18.56 -20.79 -13.35
C ASP A 256 -18.40 -19.80 -14.52
N GLY A 257 -17.26 -19.12 -14.63
CA GLY A 257 -16.97 -18.10 -15.63
C GLY A 257 -17.49 -16.69 -15.29
N SER A 258 -18.20 -16.52 -14.18
CA SER A 258 -18.65 -15.20 -13.76
C SER A 258 -17.47 -14.32 -13.30
N VAL A 259 -17.56 -13.01 -13.54
CA VAL A 259 -16.54 -12.03 -13.16
C VAL A 259 -17.15 -10.99 -12.24
N LYS A 260 -16.58 -10.82 -11.04
CA LYS A 260 -16.92 -9.74 -10.11
C LYS A 260 -15.79 -8.74 -10.05
N ALA A 261 -16.11 -7.46 -10.12
CA ALA A 261 -15.16 -6.37 -10.13
C ALA A 261 -15.59 -5.24 -9.18
N GLN A 262 -14.61 -4.57 -8.59
CA GLN A 262 -14.87 -3.32 -7.89
C GLN A 262 -14.47 -2.15 -8.79
N LEU A 263 -15.42 -1.22 -8.96
CA LEU A 263 -15.26 -0.01 -9.75
C LEU A 263 -15.34 1.22 -8.86
N GLY A 264 -14.54 2.25 -9.20
CA GLY A 264 -14.56 3.51 -8.48
C GLY A 264 -13.74 4.59 -9.18
N VAL A 265 -13.84 5.82 -8.69
CA VAL A 265 -12.88 6.86 -9.07
C VAL A 265 -11.53 6.55 -8.42
N PRO A 266 -10.39 6.95 -9.03
CA PRO A 266 -9.06 6.79 -8.44
C PRO A 266 -8.92 7.66 -7.16
N ASP A 267 -9.22 7.07 -6.01
CA ASP A 267 -9.17 7.73 -4.69
C ASP A 267 -8.79 6.69 -3.62
N MET A 268 -7.59 6.83 -3.06
CA MET A 268 -7.09 5.89 -2.05
C MET A 268 -7.86 5.94 -0.73
N ARG A 269 -8.65 6.99 -0.47
CA ARG A 269 -9.50 7.03 0.72
C ARG A 269 -10.54 5.90 0.73
N LEU A 270 -10.97 5.44 -0.45
CA LEU A 270 -11.94 4.35 -0.56
C LEU A 270 -11.38 3.03 0.01
N PRO A 271 -10.24 2.48 -0.47
CA PRO A 271 -9.69 1.25 0.09
C PRO A 271 -9.19 1.43 1.54
N ILE A 272 -8.66 2.59 1.91
CA ILE A 272 -8.26 2.89 3.29
C ILE A 272 -9.49 2.81 4.21
N GLN A 273 -10.58 3.51 3.86
CA GLN A 273 -11.81 3.50 4.64
C GLN A 273 -12.38 2.10 4.77
N TYR A 274 -12.41 1.34 3.66
CA TYR A 274 -12.94 -0.02 3.69
C TYR A 274 -12.11 -0.95 4.58
N ALA A 275 -10.77 -0.84 4.58
CA ALA A 275 -9.91 -1.58 5.50
C ALA A 275 -10.16 -1.23 6.96
N PHE A 276 -10.45 0.03 7.29
CA PHE A 276 -10.76 0.46 8.65
C PHE A 276 -12.15 0.01 9.11
N SER A 277 -13.15 0.09 8.22
CA SER A 277 -14.55 -0.14 8.55
C SER A 277 -15.02 -1.57 8.35
N PHE A 278 -14.29 -2.39 7.59
CA PHE A 278 -14.76 -3.75 7.24
C PHE A 278 -15.37 -4.50 8.44
N PRO A 279 -16.57 -5.11 8.24
CA PRO A 279 -17.28 -5.35 6.98
C PRO A 279 -18.21 -4.21 6.50
N GLU A 280 -18.30 -3.11 7.21
CA GLU A 280 -19.22 -2.02 6.93
C GLU A 280 -18.71 -1.10 5.81
N ARG A 281 -19.65 -0.49 5.05
CA ARG A 281 -19.36 0.57 4.10
C ARG A 281 -19.83 1.90 4.66
N LEU A 282 -18.88 2.80 4.90
CA LEU A 282 -19.18 4.15 5.41
C LEU A 282 -19.35 5.12 4.25
N THR A 283 -20.01 6.24 4.52
CA THR A 283 -20.08 7.35 3.57
C THR A 283 -18.68 7.95 3.38
N LEU A 284 -18.28 8.16 2.14
CA LEU A 284 -17.06 8.85 1.76
C LEU A 284 -17.42 10.11 0.99
N THR A 285 -16.83 11.23 1.36
CA THR A 285 -17.00 12.48 0.63
C THR A 285 -16.18 12.47 -0.66
N GLY A 286 -16.69 13.06 -1.74
CA GLY A 286 -15.96 13.17 -3.00
C GLY A 286 -16.79 12.80 -4.23
N LYS A 287 -16.10 12.75 -5.36
CA LYS A 287 -16.71 12.44 -6.66
C LYS A 287 -17.24 11.02 -6.69
N ARG A 288 -18.34 10.80 -7.40
CA ARG A 288 -18.87 9.48 -7.73
C ARG A 288 -18.52 9.11 -9.15
N LEU A 289 -18.39 7.81 -9.39
CA LEU A 289 -18.14 7.27 -10.72
C LEU A 289 -19.34 7.59 -11.64
N ASP A 290 -19.02 8.07 -12.84
CA ASP A 290 -19.96 8.32 -13.92
C ASP A 290 -19.57 7.46 -15.12
N LEU A 291 -20.30 6.38 -15.33
CA LEU A 291 -20.01 5.39 -16.37
C LEU A 291 -20.40 5.85 -17.79
N PHE A 292 -21.09 6.98 -17.91
CA PHE A 292 -21.46 7.51 -19.24
C PHE A 292 -20.31 8.26 -19.93
N ARG A 293 -19.24 8.60 -19.21
CA ARG A 293 -18.23 9.54 -19.72
C ARG A 293 -17.16 8.91 -20.58
N GLN A 294 -16.86 7.62 -20.39
CA GLN A 294 -15.78 6.97 -21.13
C GLN A 294 -15.95 5.46 -21.19
N PRO A 295 -15.44 4.81 -22.26
CA PRO A 295 -15.46 3.36 -22.37
C PRO A 295 -14.50 2.74 -21.34
N LEU A 296 -14.69 1.46 -21.05
CA LEU A 296 -13.77 0.62 -20.30
C LEU A 296 -12.98 -0.22 -21.30
N GLU A 297 -11.68 0.00 -21.38
CA GLU A 297 -10.78 -0.68 -22.32
C GLU A 297 -9.77 -1.53 -21.56
N PHE A 298 -9.45 -2.70 -22.10
CA PHE A 298 -8.50 -3.63 -21.52
C PHE A 298 -7.53 -4.13 -22.59
N PHE A 299 -6.24 -4.18 -22.26
CA PHE A 299 -5.18 -4.61 -23.14
C PHE A 299 -4.28 -5.62 -22.45
N GLU A 300 -3.60 -6.46 -23.21
CA GLU A 300 -2.54 -7.31 -22.70
C GLU A 300 -1.29 -6.51 -22.36
N PRO A 301 -0.57 -6.82 -21.28
CA PRO A 301 0.73 -6.21 -21.01
C PRO A 301 1.79 -6.78 -21.95
N ASP A 302 2.65 -5.90 -22.47
CA ASP A 302 3.81 -6.28 -23.28
C ASP A 302 4.98 -6.65 -22.35
N LEU A 303 5.20 -7.95 -22.14
CA LEU A 303 6.26 -8.45 -21.26
C LEU A 303 7.68 -8.30 -21.87
N GLY A 304 7.79 -8.16 -23.17
CA GLY A 304 9.05 -7.84 -23.86
C GLY A 304 9.49 -6.42 -23.49
N LYS A 305 8.59 -5.47 -23.65
CA LYS A 305 8.77 -4.06 -23.33
C LYS A 305 8.90 -3.78 -21.82
N PHE A 306 8.07 -4.40 -21.02
CA PHE A 306 8.05 -4.22 -19.55
C PHE A 306 8.74 -5.39 -18.84
N ARG A 307 10.06 -5.49 -19.02
CA ARG A 307 10.89 -6.55 -18.43
C ARG A 307 10.77 -6.69 -16.91
N CYS A 308 10.51 -5.61 -16.21
CA CYS A 308 10.31 -5.65 -14.75
C CYS A 308 9.10 -6.50 -14.35
N LEU A 309 8.00 -6.45 -15.11
CA LEU A 309 6.84 -7.31 -14.89
C LEU A 309 7.18 -8.78 -15.18
N ALA A 310 7.88 -9.05 -16.28
CA ALA A 310 8.34 -10.41 -16.62
C ALA A 310 9.24 -11.00 -15.52
N LEU A 311 10.20 -10.20 -15.01
CA LEU A 311 11.09 -10.59 -13.90
C LEU A 311 10.31 -10.92 -12.62
N ALA A 312 9.21 -10.23 -12.34
CA ALA A 312 8.38 -10.53 -11.18
C ALA A 312 7.69 -11.90 -11.31
N PHE A 313 7.17 -12.24 -12.49
CA PHE A 313 6.64 -13.57 -12.76
C PHE A 313 7.72 -14.67 -12.66
N GLU A 314 8.93 -14.39 -13.17
CA GLU A 314 10.06 -15.32 -13.02
C GLU A 314 10.44 -15.50 -11.54
N ALA A 315 10.52 -14.42 -10.77
CA ALA A 315 10.89 -14.46 -9.36
C ALA A 315 9.89 -15.27 -8.53
N ILE A 316 8.58 -15.06 -8.74
CA ILE A 316 7.53 -15.78 -8.01
C ILE A 316 7.46 -17.26 -8.42
N ALA A 317 7.72 -17.59 -9.70
CA ALA A 317 7.77 -18.96 -10.18
C ALA A 317 8.96 -19.73 -9.62
N ARG A 318 10.13 -19.08 -9.48
CA ARG A 318 11.30 -19.68 -8.81
C ARG A 318 11.11 -19.86 -7.31
N GLY A 319 10.33 -18.98 -6.69
CA GLY A 319 10.04 -19.05 -5.26
C GLY A 319 11.24 -18.75 -4.34
N GLY A 320 11.17 -19.23 -3.11
CA GLY A 320 12.21 -19.01 -2.09
C GLY A 320 12.44 -17.50 -1.87
N ASN A 321 13.70 -17.07 -1.88
CA ASN A 321 14.08 -15.68 -1.66
C ASN A 321 14.16 -14.83 -2.94
N MET A 322 13.78 -15.35 -4.10
CA MET A 322 13.87 -14.60 -5.36
C MET A 322 13.05 -13.30 -5.38
N PRO A 323 11.80 -13.25 -4.87
CA PRO A 323 11.06 -11.99 -4.77
C PRO A 323 11.76 -10.97 -3.85
N CYS A 324 12.38 -11.43 -2.75
CA CYS A 324 13.14 -10.55 -1.86
C CYS A 324 14.39 -9.96 -2.55
N ILE A 325 15.13 -10.78 -3.31
CA ILE A 325 16.29 -10.34 -4.09
C ILE A 325 15.85 -9.32 -5.14
N MET A 326 14.75 -9.57 -5.85
CA MET A 326 14.21 -8.65 -6.84
C MET A 326 13.82 -7.31 -6.20
N ASN A 327 13.15 -7.33 -5.04
CA ASN A 327 12.82 -6.10 -4.31
C ASN A 327 14.06 -5.33 -3.91
N ALA A 328 15.08 -5.99 -3.36
CA ALA A 328 16.33 -5.33 -2.97
C ALA A 328 17.04 -4.70 -4.18
N ALA A 329 17.11 -5.41 -5.30
CA ALA A 329 17.66 -4.87 -6.54
C ALA A 329 16.89 -3.64 -7.04
N ASN A 330 15.55 -3.70 -6.98
CA ASN A 330 14.69 -2.58 -7.38
C ASN A 330 14.86 -1.37 -6.44
N GLU A 331 14.98 -1.57 -5.14
CA GLU A 331 15.22 -0.47 -4.18
C GLU A 331 16.52 0.25 -4.51
N ILE A 332 17.62 -0.47 -4.79
CA ILE A 332 18.91 0.12 -5.20
C ILE A 332 18.79 0.84 -6.55
N ALA A 333 18.14 0.21 -7.55
CA ALA A 333 17.91 0.85 -8.84
C ALA A 333 17.10 2.14 -8.70
N CYS A 334 16.03 2.15 -7.90
CA CYS A 334 15.23 3.35 -7.62
C CYS A 334 16.03 4.45 -6.92
N LEU A 335 16.94 4.11 -5.99
CA LEU A 335 17.83 5.08 -5.36
C LEU A 335 18.75 5.76 -6.39
N LEU A 336 19.33 5.00 -7.32
CA LEU A 336 20.16 5.54 -8.39
C LEU A 336 19.38 6.52 -9.29
N TYR A 337 18.09 6.27 -9.51
CA TYR A 337 17.22 7.16 -10.30
C TYR A 337 16.67 8.34 -9.50
N THR A 338 16.56 8.25 -8.17
CA THR A 338 15.95 9.29 -7.34
C THR A 338 16.97 10.15 -6.61
N SER A 339 18.20 9.68 -6.46
CA SER A 339 19.32 10.45 -5.88
C SER A 339 19.79 11.56 -6.81
N PRO A 340 20.24 12.72 -6.29
CA PRO A 340 20.90 13.78 -7.06
C PRO A 340 22.23 13.36 -7.69
N SER A 341 22.90 12.35 -7.11
CA SER A 341 24.15 11.79 -7.62
C SER A 341 24.05 10.25 -7.67
N PRO A 342 24.47 9.61 -8.79
CA PRO A 342 24.56 8.16 -8.87
C PRO A 342 25.62 7.54 -7.94
N ARG A 343 26.35 8.35 -7.21
CA ARG A 343 27.41 7.94 -6.28
C ARG A 343 27.04 8.14 -4.80
N ASP A 344 25.91 8.79 -4.53
CA ASP A 344 25.34 8.97 -3.22
C ASP A 344 24.28 7.87 -2.98
#